data_5fbfe1a139792ca9ea834138eb1fcbb9
#
_entry.id   5fbfe1a139792ca9ea834138eb1fcbb9
#
_cell.length_a   1.000
_cell.length_b   1.000
_cell.length_c   1.000
_cell.angle_alpha   90.00
_cell.angle_beta   90.00
_cell.angle_gamma   90.00
#
_symmetry.space_group_name_H-M   'P 1'
#
loop_
_entity.id
_entity.type
_entity.pdbx_description
1 polymer ?
#
loop_
_entity_poly.entity_id
_entity_poly.type
_entity_poly.pdbx_seq_one_letter_code
_entity_poly.pdbx_strand_id
1 'polypeptide(L)'
;MPGTKKGCDHGQCGACTVHVNGRRVNSCLSLAIMHPMDEITTIEGIGQPGNLHPMQAAFIEHDGYQCGYCTSGQIMSAVALLKEHVGPTDDDVKQAMYGNICRCGAYPNIVAAVQYARKQV
;
A
#
# COMPACT_ATOMS: atom_id res chain seq x y z
N MET A 1 5.59 1.69 15.86
CA MET A 1 5.08 1.71 14.48
C MET A 1 3.92 0.73 14.31
N PRO A 2 2.74 1.07 14.80
CA PRO A 2 1.61 0.14 14.75
C PRO A 2 0.88 0.10 13.41
N GLY A 3 1.25 0.96 12.44
CA GLY A 3 0.56 1.03 11.16
C GLY A 3 0.70 -0.24 10.32
N THR A 4 1.88 -0.85 10.32
CA THR A 4 2.12 -2.10 9.60
C THR A 4 1.47 -3.26 10.34
N LYS A 5 0.66 -4.04 9.63
CA LYS A 5 -0.11 -5.14 10.22
C LYS A 5 0.37 -6.50 9.71
N LYS A 6 -0.11 -7.55 10.33
CA LYS A 6 0.19 -8.93 9.92
C LYS A 6 -1.11 -9.74 9.91
N GLY A 7 -1.51 -10.25 8.74
CA GLY A 7 -2.76 -10.99 8.60
C GLY A 7 -2.58 -12.46 8.25
N CYS A 8 -1.47 -12.86 7.65
CA CYS A 8 -1.31 -14.26 7.21
C CYS A 8 0.05 -14.87 7.51
N ASP A 9 1.11 -14.07 7.54
CA ASP A 9 2.48 -14.52 7.83
C ASP A 9 3.06 -15.46 6.75
N HIS A 10 2.46 -15.47 5.56
CA HIS A 10 2.96 -16.32 4.46
C HIS A 10 2.84 -15.65 3.08
N GLY A 11 2.85 -14.32 3.03
CA GLY A 11 2.98 -13.58 1.77
C GLY A 11 1.71 -13.44 0.96
N GLN A 12 0.53 -13.60 1.56
CA GLN A 12 -0.73 -13.59 0.81
C GLN A 12 -1.59 -12.35 1.04
N CYS A 13 -1.68 -11.84 2.27
CA CYS A 13 -2.63 -10.77 2.56
C CYS A 13 -2.14 -9.36 2.24
N GLY A 14 -0.83 -9.14 2.25
CA GLY A 14 -0.25 -7.82 1.96
C GLY A 14 -0.36 -6.78 3.06
N ALA A 15 -0.96 -7.11 4.21
CA ALA A 15 -1.13 -6.14 5.30
C ALA A 15 0.20 -5.70 5.91
N CYS A 16 1.26 -6.47 5.70
CA CYS A 16 2.61 -6.18 6.19
C CYS A 16 3.48 -5.41 5.20
N THR A 17 2.94 -4.95 4.08
CA THR A 17 3.72 -4.30 3.03
C THR A 17 4.46 -3.07 3.55
N VAL A 18 5.77 -3.03 3.28
CA VAL A 18 6.64 -1.88 3.53
C VAL A 18 7.45 -1.63 2.26
N HIS A 19 8.19 -0.52 2.23
CA HIS A 19 9.12 -0.25 1.14
C HIS A 19 10.55 -0.54 1.60
N VAL A 20 11.29 -1.28 0.78
CA VAL A 20 12.73 -1.47 0.94
C VAL A 20 13.37 -0.85 -0.30
N ASN A 21 14.09 0.23 -0.10
CA ASN A 21 14.72 1.00 -1.19
C ASN A 21 13.69 1.41 -2.27
N GLY A 22 12.47 1.76 -1.84
CA GLY A 22 11.40 2.20 -2.71
C GLY A 22 10.57 1.09 -3.34
N ARG A 23 10.89 -0.17 -3.09
CA ARG A 23 10.14 -1.32 -3.61
C ARG A 23 9.26 -1.92 -2.53
N ARG A 24 8.05 -2.33 -2.89
CA ARG A 24 7.15 -2.98 -1.94
C ARG A 24 7.62 -4.40 -1.62
N VAL A 25 7.60 -4.72 -0.33
CA VAL A 25 8.05 -6.00 0.20
C VAL A 25 7.09 -6.46 1.29
N ASN A 26 6.81 -7.77 1.35
CA ASN A 26 6.06 -8.37 2.45
C ASN A 26 6.98 -8.53 3.65
N SER A 27 6.88 -7.63 4.65
CA SER A 27 7.79 -7.62 5.79
C SER A 27 7.69 -8.87 6.65
N CYS A 28 6.55 -9.55 6.67
CA CYS A 28 6.38 -10.79 7.44
C CYS A 28 7.31 -11.93 6.95
N LEU A 29 7.80 -11.84 5.72
CA LEU A 29 8.69 -12.84 5.12
C LEU A 29 10.15 -12.38 5.11
N SER A 30 10.46 -11.23 5.68
CA SER A 30 11.82 -10.67 5.65
C SER A 30 12.38 -10.55 7.05
N LEU A 31 13.65 -10.95 7.22
CA LEU A 31 14.37 -10.73 8.46
C LEU A 31 15.10 -9.39 8.40
N ALA A 32 14.95 -8.58 9.43
CA ALA A 32 15.57 -7.24 9.48
C ALA A 32 17.10 -7.32 9.31
N ILE A 33 17.71 -8.36 9.82
CA ILE A 33 19.17 -8.54 9.73
C ILE A 33 19.66 -8.71 8.29
N MET A 34 18.76 -9.07 7.35
CA MET A 34 19.10 -9.22 5.94
C MET A 34 19.11 -7.88 5.20
N HIS A 35 18.78 -6.79 5.89
CA HIS A 35 18.68 -5.46 5.29
C HIS A 35 19.55 -4.43 6.01
N PRO A 36 20.86 -4.73 6.29
CA PRO A 36 21.68 -3.85 7.13
C PRO A 36 21.98 -2.50 6.48
N MET A 37 21.95 -2.43 5.15
CA MET A 37 22.25 -1.20 4.40
C MET A 37 21.05 -0.68 3.63
N ASP A 38 19.88 -1.28 3.81
CA ASP A 38 18.69 -0.91 3.07
C ASP A 38 17.89 0.16 3.80
N GLU A 39 17.28 1.05 3.02
CA GLU A 39 16.36 2.06 3.54
C GLU A 39 14.95 1.48 3.59
N ILE A 40 14.40 1.34 4.79
CA ILE A 40 13.07 0.77 5.02
C ILE A 40 12.11 1.89 5.36
N THR A 41 11.00 1.97 4.62
CA THR A 41 9.94 2.95 4.85
C THR A 41 8.63 2.23 5.15
N THR A 42 8.02 2.58 6.27
CA THR A 42 6.69 2.08 6.64
C THR A 42 5.65 3.14 6.35
N ILE A 43 4.36 2.83 6.61
CA ILE A 43 3.26 3.79 6.39
C ILE A 43 3.49 5.09 7.17
N GLU A 44 4.13 5.04 8.32
CA GLU A 44 4.42 6.22 9.12
C GLU A 44 5.39 7.19 8.43
N GLY A 45 6.17 6.71 7.47
CA GLY A 45 7.15 7.52 6.75
C GLY A 45 6.67 8.08 5.41
N ILE A 46 5.43 7.78 5.00
CA ILE A 46 4.92 8.21 3.69
C ILE A 46 4.40 9.65 3.73
N GLY A 47 3.80 10.05 4.84
CA GLY A 47 3.25 11.39 5.01
C GLY A 47 3.05 11.71 6.47
N GLN A 48 2.64 12.95 6.76
CA GLN A 48 2.45 13.43 8.12
C GLN A 48 1.06 14.03 8.27
N PRO A 49 0.51 14.09 9.50
CA PRO A 49 -0.73 14.83 9.74
C PRO A 49 -0.60 16.27 9.19
N GLY A 50 -1.56 16.68 8.37
CA GLY A 50 -1.53 17.97 7.71
C GLY A 50 -0.70 18.04 6.44
N ASN A 51 0.03 16.98 6.09
CA ASN A 51 0.82 16.90 4.86
C ASN A 51 0.84 15.45 4.36
N LEU A 52 -0.33 14.93 4.02
CA LEU A 52 -0.48 13.56 3.56
C LEU A 52 0.06 13.38 2.15
N HIS A 53 0.60 12.19 1.88
CA HIS A 53 0.92 11.79 0.51
C HIS A 53 -0.39 11.81 -0.32
N PRO A 54 -0.33 12.17 -1.62
CA PRO A 54 -1.53 12.18 -2.47
C PRO A 54 -2.32 10.86 -2.44
N MET A 55 -1.63 9.72 -2.30
CA MET A 55 -2.30 8.43 -2.21
C MET A 55 -3.10 8.30 -0.91
N GLN A 56 -2.55 8.76 0.21
CA GLN A 56 -3.28 8.75 1.50
C GLN A 56 -4.52 9.63 1.42
N ALA A 57 -4.38 10.84 0.85
CA ALA A 57 -5.50 11.75 0.66
C ALA A 57 -6.56 11.14 -0.24
N ALA A 58 -6.17 10.43 -1.31
CA ALA A 58 -7.10 9.78 -2.23
C ALA A 58 -7.90 8.67 -1.52
N PHE A 59 -7.25 7.90 -0.65
CA PHE A 59 -7.96 6.85 0.11
C PHE A 59 -9.02 7.45 1.04
N ILE A 60 -8.73 8.62 1.63
CA ILE A 60 -9.73 9.32 2.44
C ILE A 60 -10.88 9.84 1.57
N GLU A 61 -10.55 10.49 0.47
CA GLU A 61 -11.54 11.09 -0.45
C GLU A 61 -12.49 10.06 -1.03
N HIS A 62 -11.99 8.87 -1.37
CA HIS A 62 -12.76 7.82 -2.02
C HIS A 62 -13.20 6.69 -1.10
N ASP A 63 -13.06 6.87 0.21
CA ASP A 63 -13.43 5.85 1.20
C ASP A 63 -12.79 4.49 0.89
N GLY A 64 -11.49 4.47 0.62
CA GLY A 64 -10.74 3.25 0.26
C GLY A 64 -10.51 2.30 1.43
N TYR A 65 -11.32 2.38 2.48
CA TYR A 65 -11.15 1.57 3.69
C TYR A 65 -12.48 1.40 4.41
N GLN A 66 -12.55 0.40 5.28
CA GLN A 66 -13.65 0.23 6.22
C GLN A 66 -13.08 0.01 7.63
N CYS A 67 -12.61 -1.23 7.94
CA CYS A 67 -12.04 -1.49 9.27
C CYS A 67 -10.63 -0.90 9.46
N GLY A 68 -9.93 -0.60 8.38
CA GLY A 68 -8.60 -0.01 8.41
C GLY A 68 -7.44 -1.00 8.57
N TYR A 69 -7.71 -2.29 8.76
CA TYR A 69 -6.64 -3.26 9.04
C TYR A 69 -5.69 -3.43 7.86
N CYS A 70 -6.21 -3.53 6.64
CA CYS A 70 -5.40 -3.71 5.44
C CYS A 70 -4.93 -2.38 4.84
N THR A 71 -5.38 -1.25 5.37
CA THR A 71 -5.26 0.04 4.71
C THR A 71 -3.81 0.46 4.54
N SER A 72 -2.97 0.29 5.59
CA SER A 72 -1.56 0.65 5.47
C SER A 72 -0.87 -0.14 4.35
N GLY A 73 -1.10 -1.45 4.29
CA GLY A 73 -0.55 -2.30 3.23
C GLY A 73 -1.06 -1.92 1.85
N GLN A 74 -2.36 -1.62 1.73
CA GLN A 74 -2.94 -1.17 0.47
C GLN A 74 -2.29 0.14 -0.01
N ILE A 75 -2.13 1.11 0.89
CA ILE A 75 -1.51 2.40 0.55
C ILE A 75 -0.04 2.21 0.17
N MET A 76 0.71 1.40 0.94
CA MET A 76 2.12 1.16 0.65
C MET A 76 2.29 0.51 -0.73
N SER A 77 1.48 -0.47 -1.06
CA SER A 77 1.51 -1.10 -2.38
C SER A 77 1.14 -0.10 -3.47
N ALA A 78 0.13 0.72 -3.23
CA ALA A 78 -0.33 1.72 -4.20
C ALA A 78 0.73 2.80 -4.45
N VAL A 79 1.45 3.24 -3.42
CA VAL A 79 2.53 4.21 -3.59
C VAL A 79 3.67 3.62 -4.42
N ALA A 80 4.03 2.36 -4.16
CA ALA A 80 5.07 1.68 -4.95
C ALA A 80 4.63 1.51 -6.40
N LEU A 81 3.35 1.27 -6.63
CA LEU A 81 2.76 1.12 -7.96
C LEU A 81 3.00 2.36 -8.85
N LEU A 82 3.07 3.54 -8.26
CA LEU A 82 3.31 4.78 -9.00
C LEU A 82 4.65 4.76 -9.76
N LYS A 83 5.61 3.97 -9.29
CA LYS A 83 6.93 3.82 -9.90
C LYS A 83 7.04 2.58 -10.78
N GLU A 84 5.99 1.76 -10.83
CA GLU A 84 5.95 0.53 -11.64
C GLU A 84 5.28 0.80 -12.97
N HIS A 85 5.56 -0.05 -13.95
CA HIS A 85 4.92 0.05 -15.26
C HIS A 85 3.53 -0.60 -15.20
N VAL A 86 2.54 0.18 -14.82
CA VAL A 86 1.16 -0.27 -14.70
C VAL A 86 0.31 0.46 -15.75
N GLY A 87 -0.49 -0.30 -16.48
CA GLY A 87 -1.35 0.25 -17.51
C GLY A 87 -2.44 1.19 -16.95
N PRO A 88 -3.18 1.87 -17.84
CA PRO A 88 -4.09 2.93 -17.40
C PRO A 88 -5.47 2.46 -16.94
N THR A 89 -5.83 1.20 -17.16
CA THR A 89 -7.20 0.73 -16.88
C THR A 89 -7.37 0.31 -15.41
N ASP A 90 -8.64 0.23 -14.98
CA ASP A 90 -8.97 -0.27 -13.64
C ASP A 90 -8.48 -1.72 -13.46
N ASP A 91 -8.58 -2.54 -14.51
CA ASP A 91 -8.08 -3.93 -14.44
C ASP A 91 -6.58 -3.98 -14.23
N ASP A 92 -5.83 -3.07 -14.84
CA ASP A 92 -4.38 -2.96 -14.63
C ASP A 92 -4.06 -2.65 -13.16
N VAL A 93 -4.82 -1.75 -12.55
CA VAL A 93 -4.66 -1.41 -11.13
C VAL A 93 -5.02 -2.61 -10.25
N LYS A 94 -6.11 -3.31 -10.55
CA LYS A 94 -6.52 -4.49 -9.80
C LYS A 94 -5.42 -5.55 -9.80
N GLN A 95 -4.82 -5.81 -10.95
CA GLN A 95 -3.73 -6.78 -11.07
C GLN A 95 -2.50 -6.33 -10.29
N ALA A 96 -2.15 -5.06 -10.35
CA ALA A 96 -1.00 -4.53 -9.63
C ALA A 96 -1.20 -4.56 -8.11
N MET A 97 -2.45 -4.50 -7.65
CA MET A 97 -2.81 -4.54 -6.24
C MET A 97 -3.19 -5.95 -5.76
N TYR A 98 -3.00 -6.95 -6.59
CA TYR A 98 -3.47 -8.32 -6.34
C TYR A 98 -2.89 -8.93 -5.06
N GLY A 99 -1.71 -8.53 -4.65
CA GLY A 99 -1.06 -9.02 -3.44
C GLY A 99 -1.63 -8.46 -2.13
N ASN A 100 -2.69 -7.66 -2.18
CA ASN A 100 -3.28 -7.02 -1.01
C ASN A 100 -4.75 -7.42 -0.88
N ILE A 101 -5.12 -7.98 0.27
CA ILE A 101 -6.47 -8.49 0.52
C ILE A 101 -7.20 -7.55 1.49
N CYS A 102 -8.45 -7.22 1.15
CA CYS A 102 -9.35 -6.48 2.02
C CYS A 102 -10.54 -7.37 2.39
N ARG A 103 -10.61 -7.77 3.63
CA ARG A 103 -11.71 -8.63 4.11
C ARG A 103 -13.06 -7.92 4.04
N CYS A 104 -13.06 -6.61 4.16
CA CYS A 104 -14.29 -5.81 4.07
C CYS A 104 -14.76 -5.62 2.61
N GLY A 105 -13.93 -5.96 1.64
CA GLY A 105 -14.30 -5.85 0.23
C GLY A 105 -14.29 -4.43 -0.33
N ALA A 106 -13.47 -3.55 0.21
CA ALA A 106 -13.41 -2.15 -0.24
C ALA A 106 -12.72 -1.96 -1.59
N TYR A 107 -12.55 -3.01 -2.38
CA TYR A 107 -11.78 -2.99 -3.62
C TYR A 107 -12.23 -1.93 -4.63
N PRO A 108 -13.54 -1.73 -4.91
CA PRO A 108 -13.92 -0.69 -5.87
C PRO A 108 -13.46 0.70 -5.46
N ASN A 109 -13.57 1.02 -4.18
CA ASN A 109 -13.14 2.31 -3.65
C ASN A 109 -11.61 2.44 -3.63
N ILE A 110 -10.91 1.34 -3.35
CA ILE A 110 -9.44 1.31 -3.40
C ILE A 110 -8.96 1.58 -4.83
N VAL A 111 -9.54 0.92 -5.81
CA VAL A 111 -9.18 1.12 -7.23
C VAL A 111 -9.45 2.57 -7.62
N ALA A 112 -10.59 3.13 -7.22
CA ALA A 112 -10.93 4.54 -7.50
C ALA A 112 -9.91 5.49 -6.88
N ALA A 113 -9.52 5.23 -5.62
CA ALA A 113 -8.52 6.04 -4.93
C ALA A 113 -7.16 5.99 -5.63
N VAL A 114 -6.72 4.80 -6.02
CA VAL A 114 -5.44 4.63 -6.71
C VAL A 114 -5.44 5.35 -8.06
N GLN A 115 -6.52 5.19 -8.84
CA GLN A 115 -6.63 5.87 -10.14
C GLN A 115 -6.64 7.40 -9.97
N TYR A 116 -7.35 7.89 -8.97
CA TYR A 116 -7.36 9.33 -8.66
C TYR A 116 -5.96 9.84 -8.33
N ALA A 117 -5.26 9.16 -7.44
CA ALA A 117 -3.91 9.56 -7.03
C ALA A 117 -2.91 9.51 -8.20
N ARG A 118 -3.05 8.54 -9.09
CA ARG A 118 -2.18 8.43 -10.28
C ARG A 118 -2.26 9.67 -11.17
N LYS A 119 -3.39 10.35 -11.18
CA LYS A 119 -3.57 11.58 -11.97
C LYS A 119 -2.98 12.81 -11.27
N GLN A 120 -2.72 12.73 -9.96
CA GLN A 120 -2.18 13.83 -9.17
C GLN A 120 -0.66 13.85 -9.15
N VAL A 121 -0.02 12.78 -9.54
CA VAL A 121 1.43 12.61 -9.45
C VAL A 121 2.11 12.66 -10.81
#